data_2ac455047e2fb3d019f61f413b9e74bd
#
_entry.id   2ac455047e2fb3d019f61f413b9e74bd
#
_cell.length_a   1.000
_cell.length_b   1.000
_cell.length_c   1.000
_cell.angle_alpha   90.00
_cell.angle_beta   90.00
_cell.angle_gamma   90.00
#
_symmetry.space_group_name_H-M   'P 1'
#
loop_
_entity.id
_entity.type
_entity.pdbx_description
1 polymer ?
#
loop_
_entity_poly.entity_id
_entity_poly.type
_entity_poly.pdbx_seq_one_letter_code
_entity_poly.pdbx_strand_id
1 'polypeptide(L)'
;MAQLSRKQKKILCTLGMLAVVMVVAWGYTYSKNSGSDQNGKVGTESANEKGTSTEDASTQEEARKERVIVENTDYDSIDNTLYGWWFKRNDNHEVSGCQDDFDITEYQAYYRVPVSEKKMYITFDCGYENGYTADILDVLKEEGVPAAFFVTQTFIRDNVELTKRMKEEGHLVCNHTVTHPSMPSKSVKEQQEELLTCETYMKEATGYEMDLFFRPPRGEYSKRTLQMAKDLGYTTIFWSMAYLDYDVNNQPAPEHVIEHFAKYYHPGAIPLIHNVSQANHDALKTVLQNLKKEGYTFGTLYDLQS
;
A
#
# COMPACT_ATOMS: atom_id res chain seq x y z
N MET A 1 31.95 -29.29 -6.29
CA MET A 1 31.52 -28.05 -5.61
C MET A 1 31.43 -28.32 -4.12
N ALA A 2 32.32 -27.72 -3.31
CA ALA A 2 32.39 -27.96 -1.87
C ALA A 2 31.25 -27.27 -1.14
N GLN A 3 30.47 -27.99 -0.33
CA GLN A 3 29.44 -27.44 0.53
C GLN A 3 30.08 -26.71 1.71
N LEU A 4 29.74 -25.42 1.84
CA LEU A 4 30.15 -24.60 2.99
C LEU A 4 29.55 -25.12 4.31
N SER A 5 30.38 -25.19 5.35
CA SER A 5 29.97 -25.65 6.68
C SER A 5 28.99 -24.69 7.35
N ARG A 6 28.18 -25.20 8.31
CA ARG A 6 27.23 -24.40 9.09
C ARG A 6 27.83 -23.15 9.77
N LYS A 7 29.12 -23.22 10.14
CA LYS A 7 29.85 -22.09 10.73
C LYS A 7 30.18 -21.01 9.71
N GLN A 8 30.50 -21.38 8.46
CA GLN A 8 30.80 -20.45 7.37
C GLN A 8 29.54 -19.75 6.88
N LYS A 9 28.35 -20.42 6.90
CA LYS A 9 27.05 -19.79 6.58
C LYS A 9 26.64 -18.75 7.61
N LYS A 10 26.94 -18.95 8.91
CA LYS A 10 26.65 -17.96 9.96
C LYS A 10 27.52 -16.69 9.84
N ILE A 11 28.79 -16.84 9.42
CA ILE A 11 29.69 -15.69 9.23
C ILE A 11 29.29 -14.86 8.01
N LEU A 12 28.79 -15.49 6.95
CA LEU A 12 28.27 -14.76 5.78
C LEU A 12 26.99 -13.95 6.09
N CYS A 13 26.10 -14.48 6.95
CA CYS A 13 24.91 -13.75 7.39
C CYS A 13 25.24 -12.54 8.28
N THR A 14 26.24 -12.63 9.15
CA THR A 14 26.66 -11.52 10.02
C THR A 14 27.42 -10.41 9.27
N LEU A 15 28.16 -10.73 8.22
CA LEU A 15 28.81 -9.74 7.36
C LEU A 15 27.82 -9.01 6.45
N GLY A 16 26.73 -9.65 6.02
CA GLY A 16 25.65 -9.01 5.25
C GLY A 16 24.87 -7.98 6.07
N MET A 17 24.66 -8.21 7.36
CA MET A 17 23.98 -7.26 8.25
C MET A 17 24.81 -6.02 8.60
N LEU A 18 26.12 -6.11 8.64
CA LEU A 18 27.00 -4.97 8.92
C LEU A 18 27.15 -4.02 7.72
N ALA A 19 26.96 -4.49 6.49
CA ALA A 19 27.00 -3.65 5.30
C ALA A 19 25.76 -2.75 5.16
N VAL A 20 24.59 -3.22 5.63
CA VAL A 20 23.33 -2.45 5.56
C VAL A 20 23.33 -1.28 6.54
N VAL A 21 23.99 -1.39 7.70
CA VAL A 21 24.05 -0.33 8.73
C VAL A 21 24.98 0.82 8.32
N MET A 22 25.98 0.60 7.47
CA MET A 22 26.92 1.64 7.05
C MET A 22 26.38 2.54 5.92
N VAL A 23 25.43 2.10 5.12
CA VAL A 23 24.85 2.90 4.03
C VAL A 23 23.85 3.93 4.56
N VAL A 24 23.18 3.65 5.68
CA VAL A 24 22.23 4.59 6.30
C VAL A 24 22.92 5.76 6.99
N ALA A 25 24.17 5.61 7.46
CA ALA A 25 24.92 6.66 8.12
C ALA A 25 25.56 7.69 7.16
N TRP A 26 25.71 7.37 5.87
CA TRP A 26 26.35 8.27 4.90
C TRP A 26 25.37 9.20 4.20
N GLY A 27 24.09 8.88 4.16
CA GLY A 27 23.02 9.73 3.61
C GLY A 27 22.67 10.94 4.47
N TYR A 28 23.03 10.92 5.76
CA TYR A 28 22.62 11.94 6.71
C TYR A 28 23.52 13.19 6.75
N THR A 29 24.69 13.18 6.12
CA THR A 29 25.68 14.27 6.19
C THR A 29 25.74 15.15 4.94
N TYR A 30 25.00 14.86 3.85
CA TYR A 30 25.09 15.61 2.59
C TYR A 30 24.00 16.69 2.40
N SER A 31 23.01 16.79 3.29
CA SER A 31 21.87 17.71 3.13
C SER A 31 21.91 19.00 3.94
N LYS A 32 23.10 19.46 4.39
CA LYS A 32 23.22 20.72 5.13
C LYS A 32 24.21 21.69 4.50
N ASN A 33 24.01 22.09 3.25
CA ASN A 33 24.62 23.35 2.76
C ASN A 33 24.08 23.73 1.37
N SER A 34 23.06 24.55 1.33
CA SER A 34 22.92 25.64 0.37
C SER A 34 21.63 26.42 0.68
N GLY A 35 21.80 27.51 1.38
CA GLY A 35 20.80 28.57 1.50
C GLY A 35 21.25 29.74 0.63
N SER A 36 20.34 30.45 0.08
CA SER A 36 20.18 31.92 0.15
C SER A 36 19.46 32.50 -1.08
N ASP A 37 18.37 33.22 -0.74
CA ASP A 37 17.88 34.47 -1.28
C ASP A 37 17.67 34.71 -2.79
N GLN A 38 16.43 35.04 -3.20
CA GLN A 38 16.05 36.41 -3.46
C GLN A 38 14.56 36.62 -3.78
N ASN A 39 14.06 37.74 -3.28
CA ASN A 39 12.75 38.37 -3.47
C ASN A 39 12.40 38.71 -4.92
N GLY A 40 11.09 38.64 -5.25
CA GLY A 40 10.51 39.29 -6.42
C GLY A 40 8.98 39.32 -6.36
N LYS A 41 8.44 40.50 -6.03
CA LYS A 41 7.01 40.86 -5.98
C LYS A 41 6.39 41.04 -7.38
N VAL A 42 5.03 40.91 -7.39
CA VAL A 42 4.02 41.62 -8.17
C VAL A 42 3.28 40.81 -9.25
N GLY A 43 1.93 40.81 -9.10
CA GLY A 43 1.01 40.71 -10.20
C GLY A 43 -0.27 39.93 -9.88
N THR A 44 -1.28 40.62 -9.30
CA THR A 44 -2.68 40.19 -9.24
C THR A 44 -3.28 40.19 -10.64
N GLU A 45 -3.92 39.07 -11.01
CA GLU A 45 -5.09 39.13 -11.90
C GLU A 45 -6.03 37.96 -11.59
N SER A 46 -7.29 38.38 -11.37
CA SER A 46 -8.46 37.55 -11.11
C SER A 46 -9.00 36.99 -12.43
N ALA A 47 -9.16 35.67 -12.50
CA ALA A 47 -10.09 35.09 -13.48
C ALA A 47 -10.89 33.97 -12.79
N ASN A 48 -12.18 34.21 -12.77
CA ASN A 48 -13.24 33.40 -12.26
C ASN A 48 -13.53 32.29 -13.26
N GLU A 49 -13.32 31.03 -12.90
CA GLU A 49 -14.00 29.93 -13.61
C GLU A 49 -14.62 28.96 -12.60
N LYS A 50 -15.92 28.85 -12.80
CA LYS A 50 -16.86 27.97 -12.10
C LYS A 50 -16.71 26.52 -12.57
N GLY A 51 -16.78 25.63 -11.62
CA GLY A 51 -17.64 24.48 -11.81
C GLY A 51 -17.01 23.10 -11.80
N THR A 52 -17.55 22.28 -10.96
CA THR A 52 -17.58 20.81 -10.95
C THR A 52 -16.39 20.07 -10.33
N SER A 53 -16.46 19.90 -9.01
CA SER A 53 -15.84 18.76 -8.32
C SER A 53 -16.38 18.51 -6.90
N THR A 54 -17.58 18.97 -6.56
CA THR A 54 -18.15 18.78 -5.21
C THR A 54 -19.05 17.54 -5.07
N GLU A 55 -19.41 16.85 -6.15
CA GLU A 55 -20.28 15.67 -6.07
C GLU A 55 -19.50 14.36 -5.78
N ASP A 56 -18.26 14.23 -6.24
CA ASP A 56 -17.49 12.98 -6.01
C ASP A 56 -16.96 12.85 -4.58
N ALA A 57 -16.56 13.93 -3.93
CA ALA A 57 -16.08 13.90 -2.55
C ALA A 57 -17.21 13.59 -1.54
N SER A 58 -18.44 14.06 -1.80
CA SER A 58 -19.59 13.78 -0.94
C SER A 58 -20.03 12.31 -1.00
N THR A 59 -19.88 11.67 -2.16
CA THR A 59 -20.25 10.25 -2.35
C THR A 59 -19.29 9.30 -1.64
N GLN A 60 -18.00 9.67 -1.50
CA GLN A 60 -17.02 8.87 -0.75
C GLN A 60 -17.16 9.02 0.77
N GLU A 61 -17.60 10.18 1.24
CA GLU A 61 -17.86 10.41 2.67
C GLU A 61 -19.09 9.61 3.14
N GLU A 62 -20.11 9.43 2.29
CA GLU A 62 -21.28 8.59 2.58
C GLU A 62 -20.97 7.09 2.60
N ALA A 63 -19.93 6.64 1.90
CA ALA A 63 -19.52 5.22 1.89
C ALA A 63 -18.72 4.81 3.16
N ARG A 64 -18.27 5.77 3.97
CA ARG A 64 -17.53 5.49 5.19
C ARG A 64 -18.49 5.03 6.29
N LYS A 65 -18.51 3.71 6.56
CA LYS A 65 -19.26 3.18 7.72
C LYS A 65 -18.72 3.80 9.00
N GLU A 66 -19.63 4.09 9.95
CA GLU A 66 -19.26 4.53 11.29
C GLU A 66 -18.29 3.50 11.91
N ARG A 67 -17.13 3.97 12.39
CA ARG A 67 -16.11 3.12 12.97
C ARG A 67 -16.62 2.52 14.28
N VAL A 68 -16.66 1.20 14.35
CA VAL A 68 -16.94 0.47 15.57
C VAL A 68 -15.62 -0.04 16.13
N ILE A 69 -15.23 0.43 17.31
CA ILE A 69 -14.08 -0.06 18.06
C ILE A 69 -14.57 -1.07 19.10
N VAL A 70 -14.02 -2.27 19.08
CA VAL A 70 -14.30 -3.30 20.07
C VAL A 70 -13.26 -3.21 21.17
N GLU A 71 -13.72 -2.96 22.38
CA GLU A 71 -12.88 -2.91 23.57
C GLU A 71 -12.93 -4.25 24.36
N ASN A 72 -11.90 -4.49 25.16
CA ASN A 72 -11.82 -5.61 26.10
C ASN A 72 -11.65 -7.01 25.47
N THR A 73 -11.12 -7.13 24.26
CA THR A 73 -10.70 -8.41 23.71
C THR A 73 -9.52 -8.99 24.51
N ASP A 74 -9.64 -10.26 24.95
CA ASP A 74 -8.53 -11.00 25.55
C ASP A 74 -7.56 -11.49 24.45
N TYR A 75 -6.66 -10.61 24.03
CA TYR A 75 -5.70 -10.92 22.98
C TYR A 75 -4.66 -11.99 23.37
N ASP A 76 -4.44 -12.23 24.67
CA ASP A 76 -3.48 -13.22 25.13
C ASP A 76 -4.00 -14.65 24.88
N SER A 77 -5.31 -14.82 24.79
CA SER A 77 -5.95 -16.09 24.41
C SER A 77 -5.91 -16.37 22.90
N ILE A 78 -5.58 -15.39 22.06
CA ILE A 78 -5.59 -15.52 20.60
C ILE A 78 -4.20 -15.93 20.10
N ASP A 79 -4.17 -16.95 19.24
CA ASP A 79 -2.95 -17.48 18.64
C ASP A 79 -2.15 -16.39 17.90
N ASN A 80 -0.87 -16.25 18.29
CA ASN A 80 0.07 -15.31 17.70
C ASN A 80 1.14 -16.00 16.84
N THR A 81 0.88 -17.20 16.36
CA THR A 81 1.76 -17.86 15.39
C THR A 81 1.93 -16.96 14.17
N LEU A 82 3.19 -16.70 13.81
CA LEU A 82 3.51 -15.89 12.64
C LEU A 82 3.22 -16.66 11.37
N TYR A 83 2.39 -16.10 10.51
CA TYR A 83 2.15 -16.53 9.14
C TYR A 83 2.71 -15.49 8.16
N GLY A 84 3.21 -15.97 7.02
CA GLY A 84 3.52 -15.15 5.86
C GLY A 84 2.44 -15.31 4.79
N TRP A 85 1.90 -14.21 4.29
CA TRP A 85 0.90 -14.26 3.22
C TRP A 85 1.48 -14.87 1.95
N TRP A 86 0.75 -15.83 1.37
CA TRP A 86 1.05 -16.41 0.07
C TRP A 86 -0.22 -16.65 -0.74
N PHE A 87 -0.08 -16.65 -2.03
CA PHE A 87 -1.15 -16.98 -2.97
C PHE A 87 -0.60 -17.84 -4.12
N LYS A 88 -1.46 -18.68 -4.68
CA LYS A 88 -1.15 -19.52 -5.81
C LYS A 88 -1.85 -18.98 -7.05
N ARG A 89 -1.08 -18.32 -7.89
CA ARG A 89 -1.59 -17.78 -9.17
C ARG A 89 -1.88 -18.89 -10.19
N ASN A 90 -2.79 -18.59 -11.11
CA ASN A 90 -3.04 -19.39 -12.30
C ASN A 90 -3.05 -18.45 -13.52
N ASP A 91 -3.00 -19.02 -14.72
CA ASP A 91 -3.03 -18.32 -15.99
C ASP A 91 -4.34 -18.52 -16.76
N ASN A 92 -5.38 -18.99 -16.07
CA ASN A 92 -6.74 -19.18 -16.62
C ASN A 92 -7.63 -17.96 -16.34
N HIS A 93 -7.10 -16.87 -15.76
CA HIS A 93 -7.85 -15.70 -15.31
C HIS A 93 -8.93 -16.00 -14.28
N GLU A 94 -8.74 -17.08 -13.54
CA GLU A 94 -9.56 -17.46 -12.40
C GLU A 94 -8.95 -16.89 -11.11
N VAL A 95 -9.77 -16.82 -10.06
CA VAL A 95 -9.32 -16.35 -8.75
C VAL A 95 -8.12 -17.17 -8.27
N SER A 96 -7.08 -16.47 -7.83
CA SER A 96 -5.90 -17.09 -7.22
C SER A 96 -6.27 -17.88 -5.97
N GLY A 97 -5.65 -19.06 -5.77
CA GLY A 97 -5.70 -19.75 -4.48
C GLY A 97 -4.90 -18.98 -3.43
N CYS A 98 -5.20 -19.21 -2.16
CA CYS A 98 -4.43 -18.64 -1.06
C CYS A 98 -4.19 -19.68 0.03
N GLN A 99 -3.58 -19.27 1.14
CA GLN A 99 -3.44 -20.08 2.34
C GLN A 99 -4.81 -20.59 2.82
N ASP A 100 -4.85 -21.78 3.39
CA ASP A 100 -6.02 -22.48 3.87
C ASP A 100 -5.91 -22.93 5.34
N ASP A 101 -4.93 -22.39 6.09
CA ASP A 101 -4.74 -22.71 7.50
C ASP A 101 -5.96 -22.31 8.34
N PHE A 102 -6.65 -21.25 7.97
CA PHE A 102 -7.91 -20.77 8.55
C PHE A 102 -8.58 -19.73 7.64
N ASP A 103 -9.88 -19.50 7.83
CA ASP A 103 -10.63 -18.49 7.10
C ASP A 103 -10.28 -17.07 7.59
N ILE A 104 -9.54 -16.32 6.79
CA ILE A 104 -9.16 -14.95 7.11
C ILE A 104 -10.35 -13.99 7.12
N THR A 105 -11.46 -14.31 6.46
CA THR A 105 -12.65 -13.44 6.39
C THR A 105 -13.33 -13.30 7.74
N GLU A 106 -13.18 -14.27 8.64
CA GLU A 106 -13.64 -14.18 10.04
C GLU A 106 -13.01 -12.98 10.77
N TYR A 107 -11.84 -12.55 10.32
CA TYR A 107 -11.07 -11.40 10.84
C TYR A 107 -11.22 -10.14 9.98
N GLN A 108 -12.22 -10.05 9.10
CA GLN A 108 -12.35 -8.97 8.11
C GLN A 108 -11.06 -8.78 7.29
N ALA A 109 -10.42 -9.88 6.88
CA ALA A 109 -9.24 -9.86 6.05
C ALA A 109 -9.56 -10.42 4.66
N TYR A 110 -9.08 -9.74 3.61
CA TYR A 110 -9.38 -10.07 2.23
C TYR A 110 -8.13 -9.97 1.37
N TYR A 111 -8.05 -10.79 0.33
CA TYR A 111 -6.97 -10.75 -0.67
C TYR A 111 -7.48 -10.49 -2.08
N ARG A 112 -8.79 -10.47 -2.22
CA ARG A 112 -9.55 -10.08 -3.39
C ARG A 112 -10.90 -9.52 -2.96
N VAL A 113 -11.56 -8.77 -3.82
CA VAL A 113 -12.97 -8.42 -3.63
C VAL A 113 -13.83 -9.55 -4.22
N PRO A 114 -14.82 -10.08 -3.50
CA PRO A 114 -15.61 -11.24 -3.95
C PRO A 114 -16.69 -10.84 -4.98
N VAL A 115 -16.26 -10.32 -6.12
CA VAL A 115 -17.13 -9.96 -7.26
C VAL A 115 -16.93 -10.94 -8.41
N SER A 116 -17.97 -11.12 -9.23
CA SER A 116 -17.95 -11.92 -10.45
C SER A 116 -17.68 -11.09 -11.71
N GLU A 117 -17.91 -9.79 -11.63
CA GLU A 117 -17.71 -8.85 -12.72
C GLU A 117 -16.21 -8.64 -12.97
N LYS A 118 -15.87 -8.32 -14.20
CA LYS A 118 -14.51 -7.91 -14.59
C LYS A 118 -14.16 -6.56 -13.94
N LYS A 119 -13.85 -6.60 -12.66
CA LYS A 119 -13.45 -5.44 -11.85
C LYS A 119 -12.14 -5.72 -11.14
N MET A 120 -11.25 -4.73 -11.09
CA MET A 120 -9.93 -4.81 -10.44
C MET A 120 -9.76 -3.63 -9.48
N TYR A 121 -8.94 -3.82 -8.47
CA TYR A 121 -8.72 -2.88 -7.37
C TYR A 121 -7.23 -2.58 -7.24
N ILE A 122 -6.78 -1.52 -7.89
CA ILE A 122 -5.35 -1.16 -7.95
C ILE A 122 -4.87 -0.72 -6.58
N THR A 123 -3.75 -1.31 -6.11
CA THR A 123 -3.20 -0.97 -4.79
C THR A 123 -1.69 -0.81 -4.84
N PHE A 124 -1.20 0.22 -4.14
CA PHE A 124 0.22 0.54 -4.00
C PHE A 124 0.65 0.47 -2.53
N ASP A 125 1.81 -0.14 -2.25
CA ASP A 125 2.48 0.00 -0.97
C ASP A 125 3.54 1.10 -1.09
N CYS A 126 3.47 2.09 -0.19
CA CYS A 126 4.25 3.31 -0.22
C CYS A 126 5.05 3.46 1.09
N GLY A 127 6.25 2.91 1.14
CA GLY A 127 7.17 3.05 2.27
C GLY A 127 7.96 4.36 2.22
N TYR A 128 8.33 4.80 1.02
CA TYR A 128 9.06 6.04 0.71
C TYR A 128 8.81 6.47 -0.73
N GLU A 129 9.28 7.67 -1.11
CA GLU A 129 9.17 8.21 -2.47
C GLU A 129 10.49 7.98 -3.24
N ASN A 130 10.36 7.68 -4.54
CA ASN A 130 11.51 7.49 -5.44
C ASN A 130 11.38 8.31 -6.76
N GLY A 131 10.52 9.35 -6.75
CA GLY A 131 10.32 10.26 -7.88
C GLY A 131 9.20 9.89 -8.84
N TYR A 132 8.43 8.83 -8.57
CA TYR A 132 7.42 8.31 -9.52
C TYR A 132 5.97 8.54 -9.09
N THR A 133 5.70 8.82 -7.81
CA THR A 133 4.32 8.86 -7.30
C THR A 133 3.49 9.96 -7.97
N ALA A 134 4.08 11.12 -8.27
CA ALA A 134 3.37 12.20 -8.94
C ALA A 134 2.89 11.77 -10.35
N ASP A 135 3.74 11.13 -11.12
CA ASP A 135 3.43 10.67 -12.47
C ASP A 135 2.44 9.48 -12.44
N ILE A 136 2.53 8.61 -11.42
CA ILE A 136 1.55 7.54 -11.19
C ILE A 136 0.16 8.14 -10.97
N LEU A 137 0.04 9.19 -10.13
CA LEU A 137 -1.22 9.88 -9.90
C LEU A 137 -1.74 10.55 -11.18
N ASP A 138 -0.86 11.16 -12.00
CA ASP A 138 -1.24 11.73 -13.29
C ASP A 138 -1.84 10.67 -14.22
N VAL A 139 -1.23 9.50 -14.31
CA VAL A 139 -1.73 8.38 -15.12
C VAL A 139 -3.08 7.87 -14.60
N LEU A 140 -3.22 7.68 -13.28
CA LEU A 140 -4.48 7.23 -12.67
C LEU A 140 -5.61 8.21 -12.95
N LYS A 141 -5.33 9.51 -12.85
CA LYS A 141 -6.29 10.58 -13.15
C LYS A 141 -6.66 10.62 -14.63
N GLU A 142 -5.68 10.56 -15.53
CA GLU A 142 -5.91 10.53 -16.98
C GLU A 142 -6.78 9.33 -17.39
N GLU A 143 -6.52 8.18 -16.79
CA GLU A 143 -7.25 6.95 -17.07
C GLU A 143 -8.56 6.84 -16.25
N GLY A 144 -8.85 7.76 -15.32
CA GLY A 144 -10.05 7.72 -14.48
C GLY A 144 -10.11 6.46 -13.60
N VAL A 145 -8.97 6.04 -13.03
CA VAL A 145 -8.83 4.81 -12.25
C VAL A 145 -8.60 5.15 -10.79
N PRO A 146 -9.52 4.79 -9.87
CA PRO A 146 -9.26 4.89 -8.44
C PRO A 146 -8.23 3.86 -8.00
N ALA A 147 -7.44 4.18 -6.98
CA ALA A 147 -6.46 3.29 -6.38
C ALA A 147 -6.46 3.41 -4.85
N ALA A 148 -5.88 2.44 -4.16
CA ALA A 148 -5.62 2.50 -2.73
C ALA A 148 -4.11 2.51 -2.48
N PHE A 149 -3.64 3.50 -1.71
CA PHE A 149 -2.25 3.68 -1.33
C PHE A 149 -2.08 3.31 0.15
N PHE A 150 -1.38 2.23 0.44
CA PHE A 150 -1.02 1.82 1.79
C PHE A 150 0.27 2.54 2.17
N VAL A 151 0.14 3.59 2.97
CA VAL A 151 1.25 4.51 3.28
C VAL A 151 1.78 4.27 4.68
N THR A 152 3.12 4.29 4.82
CA THR A 152 3.75 4.38 6.13
C THR A 152 3.73 5.82 6.64
N GLN A 153 3.87 6.01 7.96
CA GLN A 153 4.02 7.36 8.52
C GLN A 153 5.24 8.09 7.94
N THR A 154 6.32 7.36 7.63
CA THR A 154 7.51 7.93 6.98
C THR A 154 7.16 8.52 5.62
N PHE A 155 6.39 7.79 4.80
CA PHE A 155 5.94 8.30 3.51
C PHE A 155 5.10 9.59 3.67
N ILE A 156 4.12 9.58 4.57
CA ILE A 156 3.26 10.75 4.84
C ILE A 156 4.10 11.94 5.27
N ARG A 157 5.03 11.74 6.22
CA ARG A 157 5.89 12.81 6.76
C ARG A 157 6.71 13.49 5.68
N ASP A 158 7.31 12.70 4.81
CA ASP A 158 8.26 13.20 3.83
C ASP A 158 7.55 13.68 2.53
N ASN A 159 6.24 13.35 2.36
CA ASN A 159 5.47 13.60 1.14
C ASN A 159 4.03 14.05 1.42
N VAL A 160 3.87 15.04 2.30
CA VAL A 160 2.54 15.54 2.74
C VAL A 160 1.68 15.95 1.54
N GLU A 161 2.23 16.70 0.60
CA GLU A 161 1.47 17.20 -0.55
C GLU A 161 1.05 16.08 -1.53
N LEU A 162 1.89 15.05 -1.72
CA LEU A 162 1.49 13.87 -2.49
C LEU A 162 0.37 13.09 -1.80
N THR A 163 0.46 12.97 -0.46
CA THR A 163 -0.57 12.28 0.34
C THR A 163 -1.91 13.03 0.30
N LYS A 164 -1.90 14.38 0.34
CA LYS A 164 -3.10 15.21 0.14
C LYS A 164 -3.67 14.99 -1.27
N ARG A 165 -2.80 15.07 -2.29
CA ARG A 165 -3.18 14.88 -3.68
C ARG A 165 -3.86 13.53 -3.92
N MET A 166 -3.40 12.45 -3.28
CA MET A 166 -4.07 11.14 -3.34
C MET A 166 -5.54 11.25 -2.92
N LYS A 167 -5.82 11.92 -1.79
CA LYS A 167 -7.21 12.11 -1.31
C LYS A 167 -8.02 13.03 -2.21
N GLU A 168 -7.45 14.14 -2.66
CA GLU A 168 -8.09 15.13 -3.52
C GLU A 168 -8.46 14.58 -4.90
N GLU A 169 -7.71 13.61 -5.39
CA GLU A 169 -7.95 12.93 -6.67
C GLU A 169 -8.83 11.66 -6.53
N GLY A 170 -9.41 11.43 -5.33
CA GLY A 170 -10.38 10.36 -5.10
C GLY A 170 -9.76 8.99 -4.84
N HIS A 171 -8.49 8.92 -4.49
CA HIS A 171 -7.84 7.68 -4.09
C HIS A 171 -8.02 7.42 -2.59
N LEU A 172 -7.92 6.15 -2.19
CA LEU A 172 -7.88 5.76 -0.79
C LEU A 172 -6.45 5.88 -0.26
N VAL A 173 -6.30 6.45 0.93
CA VAL A 173 -5.03 6.48 1.68
C VAL A 173 -5.18 5.63 2.92
N CYS A 174 -4.55 4.47 2.91
CA CYS A 174 -4.74 3.36 3.83
C CYS A 174 -3.51 3.16 4.73
N ASN A 175 -3.66 2.44 5.83
CA ASN A 175 -2.64 2.26 6.84
C ASN A 175 -1.61 1.18 6.48
N HIS A 176 -0.32 1.55 6.50
CA HIS A 176 0.80 0.61 6.38
C HIS A 176 1.79 0.74 7.54
N THR A 177 1.29 1.17 8.71
CA THR A 177 2.00 1.32 9.99
C THR A 177 2.95 2.52 10.07
N VAL A 178 3.49 2.76 11.26
CA VAL A 178 4.51 3.79 11.50
C VAL A 178 5.88 3.37 10.96
N THR A 179 6.36 2.17 11.40
CA THR A 179 7.76 1.74 11.21
C THR A 179 7.93 0.52 10.33
N HIS A 180 6.85 0.01 9.72
CA HIS A 180 6.85 -1.18 8.85
C HIS A 180 7.40 -2.45 9.54
N PRO A 181 6.96 -2.78 10.78
CA PRO A 181 7.48 -3.93 11.51
C PRO A 181 6.81 -5.25 11.11
N SER A 182 7.41 -6.37 11.54
CA SER A 182 6.66 -7.62 11.64
C SER A 182 5.66 -7.50 12.78
N MET A 183 4.38 -7.32 12.46
CA MET A 183 3.32 -7.07 13.46
C MET A 183 3.23 -8.18 14.53
N PRO A 184 3.28 -9.49 14.19
CA PRO A 184 3.25 -10.55 15.20
C PRO A 184 4.41 -10.54 16.20
N SER A 185 5.53 -9.87 15.86
CA SER A 185 6.70 -9.74 16.75
C SER A 185 6.51 -8.68 17.83
N LYS A 186 5.46 -7.89 17.76
CA LYS A 186 5.13 -6.78 18.66
C LYS A 186 4.12 -7.20 19.72
N SER A 187 4.16 -6.57 20.89
CA SER A 187 3.05 -6.66 21.84
C SER A 187 1.78 -6.06 21.24
N VAL A 188 0.62 -6.42 21.78
CA VAL A 188 -0.67 -5.87 21.31
C VAL A 188 -0.68 -4.34 21.36
N LYS A 189 -0.18 -3.78 22.46
CA LYS A 189 -0.07 -2.33 22.62
C LYS A 189 0.79 -1.69 21.53
N GLU A 190 1.96 -2.23 21.23
CA GLU A 190 2.82 -1.73 20.16
C GLU A 190 2.16 -1.86 18.78
N GLN A 191 1.42 -2.96 18.54
CA GLN A 191 0.66 -3.13 17.29
C GLN A 191 -0.43 -2.06 17.14
N GLN A 192 -1.16 -1.75 18.22
CA GLN A 192 -2.15 -0.68 18.24
C GLN A 192 -1.50 0.69 18.01
N GLU A 193 -0.36 0.96 18.66
CA GLU A 193 0.41 2.20 18.47
C GLU A 193 0.89 2.36 17.02
N GLU A 194 1.34 1.29 16.36
CA GLU A 194 1.74 1.30 14.95
C GLU A 194 0.58 1.73 14.01
N LEU A 195 -0.65 1.36 14.31
CA LEU A 195 -1.81 1.75 13.50
C LEU A 195 -2.35 3.13 13.87
N LEU A 196 -2.64 3.35 15.15
CA LEU A 196 -3.31 4.56 15.62
C LEU A 196 -2.42 5.80 15.49
N THR A 197 -1.11 5.67 15.70
CA THR A 197 -0.17 6.79 15.54
C THR A 197 -0.04 7.20 14.07
N CYS A 198 0.02 6.23 13.15
CA CYS A 198 0.05 6.52 11.72
C CYS A 198 -1.23 7.24 11.26
N GLU A 199 -2.40 6.78 11.71
CA GLU A 199 -3.70 7.39 11.42
C GLU A 199 -3.79 8.83 11.97
N THR A 200 -3.43 9.02 13.24
CA THR A 200 -3.42 10.35 13.88
C THR A 200 -2.49 11.31 13.14
N TYR A 201 -1.27 10.84 12.82
CA TYR A 201 -0.30 11.63 12.09
C TYR A 201 -0.82 12.06 10.71
N MET A 202 -1.49 11.15 9.98
CA MET A 202 -2.10 11.51 8.70
C MET A 202 -3.08 12.67 8.85
N LYS A 203 -4.00 12.58 9.83
CA LYS A 203 -4.97 13.64 10.08
C LYS A 203 -4.31 14.97 10.43
N GLU A 204 -3.31 14.95 11.31
CA GLU A 204 -2.59 16.16 11.74
C GLU A 204 -1.79 16.78 10.60
N ALA A 205 -1.09 15.97 9.79
CA ALA A 205 -0.22 16.47 8.73
C ALA A 205 -0.98 16.93 7.48
N THR A 206 -2.06 16.24 7.12
CA THR A 206 -2.77 16.47 5.85
C THR A 206 -4.12 17.14 5.99
N GLY A 207 -4.78 17.04 7.15
CA GLY A 207 -6.16 17.44 7.37
C GLY A 207 -7.20 16.38 6.96
N TYR A 208 -6.78 15.32 6.26
CA TYR A 208 -7.66 14.23 5.80
C TYR A 208 -7.64 13.04 6.75
N GLU A 209 -8.78 12.35 6.88
CA GLU A 209 -8.87 11.08 7.58
C GLU A 209 -8.25 9.94 6.74
N MET A 210 -7.60 9.00 7.42
CA MET A 210 -7.13 7.77 6.81
C MET A 210 -8.31 6.82 6.51
N ASP A 211 -8.28 6.15 5.36
CA ASP A 211 -9.27 5.12 5.04
C ASP A 211 -8.97 3.85 5.85
N LEU A 212 -10.03 3.25 6.45
CA LEU A 212 -9.89 2.17 7.43
C LEU A 212 -9.58 0.81 6.79
N PHE A 213 -8.58 0.80 5.92
CA PHE A 213 -7.96 -0.39 5.38
C PHE A 213 -6.52 -0.48 5.85
N PHE A 214 -6.09 -1.67 6.21
CA PHE A 214 -4.75 -1.96 6.72
C PHE A 214 -4.09 -3.04 5.88
N ARG A 215 -2.82 -2.86 5.54
CA ARG A 215 -2.01 -3.94 4.96
C ARG A 215 -0.86 -4.26 5.90
N PRO A 216 -0.76 -5.53 6.38
CA PRO A 216 0.37 -5.94 7.21
C PRO A 216 1.69 -5.81 6.46
N PRO A 217 2.70 -5.14 7.06
CA PRO A 217 4.04 -5.09 6.50
C PRO A 217 4.58 -6.48 6.17
N ARG A 218 5.25 -6.63 5.01
CA ARG A 218 5.84 -7.89 4.52
C ARG A 218 4.84 -9.03 4.30
N GLY A 219 3.53 -8.78 4.44
CA GLY A 219 2.54 -9.84 4.48
C GLY A 219 2.64 -10.73 5.71
N GLU A 220 3.32 -10.30 6.76
CA GLU A 220 3.45 -11.04 8.02
C GLU A 220 2.30 -10.72 8.96
N TYR A 221 1.62 -11.76 9.44
CA TYR A 221 0.41 -11.64 10.27
C TYR A 221 0.27 -12.82 11.25
N SER A 222 -0.67 -12.69 12.17
CA SER A 222 -1.17 -13.76 13.04
C SER A 222 -2.68 -13.60 13.23
N LYS A 223 -3.36 -14.60 13.76
CA LYS A 223 -4.78 -14.45 14.14
C LYS A 223 -4.98 -13.29 15.11
N ARG A 224 -4.05 -13.11 16.06
CA ARG A 224 -4.06 -11.99 17.01
C ARG A 224 -3.92 -10.64 16.31
N THR A 225 -2.99 -10.50 15.38
CA THR A 225 -2.80 -9.27 14.59
C THR A 225 -4.06 -8.92 13.79
N LEU A 226 -4.66 -9.91 13.12
CA LEU A 226 -5.89 -9.70 12.35
C LEU A 226 -7.08 -9.30 13.24
N GLN A 227 -7.25 -9.99 14.39
CA GLN A 227 -8.31 -9.64 15.33
C GLN A 227 -8.13 -8.22 15.89
N MET A 228 -6.91 -7.86 16.28
CA MET A 228 -6.60 -6.52 16.78
C MET A 228 -6.93 -5.44 15.73
N ALA A 229 -6.54 -5.63 14.46
CA ALA A 229 -6.85 -4.70 13.40
C ALA A 229 -8.38 -4.56 13.18
N LYS A 230 -9.10 -5.69 13.18
CA LYS A 230 -10.56 -5.73 13.11
C LYS A 230 -11.22 -4.98 14.27
N ASP A 231 -10.75 -5.19 15.50
CA ASP A 231 -11.30 -4.55 16.70
C ASP A 231 -11.05 -3.04 16.72
N LEU A 232 -10.00 -2.58 16.05
CA LEU A 232 -9.75 -1.17 15.76
C LEU A 232 -10.56 -0.63 14.58
N GLY A 233 -11.44 -1.43 13.97
CA GLY A 233 -12.29 -1.04 12.85
C GLY A 233 -11.64 -1.10 11.48
N TYR A 234 -10.43 -1.67 11.36
CA TYR A 234 -9.76 -1.85 10.08
C TYR A 234 -10.23 -3.11 9.33
N THR A 235 -10.31 -3.01 8.02
CA THR A 235 -10.35 -4.17 7.13
C THR A 235 -8.94 -4.47 6.66
N THR A 236 -8.44 -5.69 6.92
CA THR A 236 -7.10 -6.09 6.49
C THR A 236 -7.09 -6.50 5.02
N ILE A 237 -6.15 -5.97 4.23
CA ILE A 237 -6.05 -6.20 2.79
C ILE A 237 -4.73 -6.86 2.43
N PHE A 238 -4.80 -8.10 1.99
CA PHE A 238 -3.73 -8.81 1.31
C PHE A 238 -3.81 -8.58 -0.21
N TRP A 239 -3.25 -9.48 -1.01
CA TRP A 239 -3.21 -9.36 -2.47
C TRP A 239 -3.36 -10.72 -3.14
N SER A 240 -3.81 -10.73 -4.38
CA SER A 240 -3.96 -11.92 -5.23
C SER A 240 -3.03 -11.91 -6.45
N MET A 241 -2.33 -10.81 -6.66
CA MET A 241 -1.32 -10.62 -7.70
C MET A 241 -0.14 -9.84 -7.13
N ALA A 242 1.07 -10.28 -7.43
CA ALA A 242 2.31 -9.57 -7.07
C ALA A 242 3.50 -10.11 -7.86
N TYR A 243 4.56 -9.33 -7.97
CA TYR A 243 5.87 -9.70 -8.48
C TYR A 243 6.95 -8.87 -7.77
N LEU A 244 8.22 -9.17 -8.02
CA LEU A 244 9.33 -8.45 -7.39
C LEU A 244 9.53 -7.10 -8.10
N ASP A 245 9.10 -6.01 -7.47
CA ASP A 245 9.14 -4.64 -7.99
C ASP A 245 9.74 -3.62 -7.00
N TYR A 246 9.93 -4.01 -5.75
CA TYR A 246 10.39 -3.11 -4.68
C TYR A 246 11.92 -2.91 -4.63
N ASP A 247 12.71 -3.76 -5.28
CA ASP A 247 14.17 -3.57 -5.33
C ASP A 247 14.52 -2.54 -6.42
N VAL A 248 14.71 -1.28 -6.00
CA VAL A 248 15.01 -0.17 -6.91
C VAL A 248 16.31 -0.33 -7.69
N ASN A 249 17.22 -1.20 -7.24
CA ASN A 249 18.48 -1.49 -7.92
C ASN A 249 18.39 -2.67 -8.90
N ASN A 250 17.30 -3.41 -8.88
CA ASN A 250 17.09 -4.59 -9.73
C ASN A 250 15.66 -4.63 -10.25
N GLN A 251 15.29 -3.61 -11.01
CA GLN A 251 13.96 -3.47 -11.59
C GLN A 251 13.79 -4.40 -12.80
N PRO A 252 12.61 -5.03 -12.96
CA PRO A 252 12.27 -5.70 -14.21
C PRO A 252 12.10 -4.68 -15.35
N ALA A 253 12.09 -5.16 -16.58
CA ALA A 253 11.67 -4.33 -17.71
C ALA A 253 10.16 -4.01 -17.63
N PRO A 254 9.67 -2.85 -18.13
CA PRO A 254 8.24 -2.52 -18.16
C PRO A 254 7.38 -3.57 -18.87
N GLU A 255 7.91 -4.26 -19.87
CA GLU A 255 7.25 -5.35 -20.58
C GLU A 255 6.90 -6.52 -19.65
N HIS A 256 7.77 -6.81 -18.68
CA HIS A 256 7.48 -7.84 -17.67
C HIS A 256 6.25 -7.51 -16.84
N VAL A 257 6.08 -6.23 -16.48
CA VAL A 257 4.89 -5.75 -15.76
C VAL A 257 3.64 -5.93 -16.61
N ILE A 258 3.69 -5.51 -17.88
CA ILE A 258 2.58 -5.62 -18.83
C ILE A 258 2.19 -7.10 -19.03
N GLU A 259 3.17 -7.97 -19.25
CA GLU A 259 2.96 -9.41 -19.42
C GLU A 259 2.42 -10.07 -18.14
N HIS A 260 2.91 -9.64 -16.97
CA HIS A 260 2.44 -10.16 -15.70
C HIS A 260 0.95 -9.86 -15.50
N PHE A 261 0.53 -8.60 -15.71
CA PHE A 261 -0.87 -8.24 -15.63
C PHE A 261 -1.69 -8.99 -16.68
N ALA A 262 -1.25 -9.01 -17.95
CA ALA A 262 -1.94 -9.71 -19.03
C ALA A 262 -2.13 -11.21 -18.76
N LYS A 263 -1.24 -11.84 -18.02
CA LYS A 263 -1.27 -13.27 -17.74
C LYS A 263 -2.11 -13.64 -16.52
N TYR A 264 -2.18 -12.76 -15.49
CA TYR A 264 -2.69 -13.15 -14.17
C TYR A 264 -3.89 -12.33 -13.69
N TYR A 265 -4.42 -11.41 -14.49
CA TYR A 265 -5.64 -10.68 -14.11
C TYR A 265 -6.81 -11.63 -13.88
N HIS A 266 -7.66 -11.31 -12.92
CA HIS A 266 -8.89 -12.06 -12.62
C HIS A 266 -9.95 -11.14 -11.97
N PRO A 267 -11.27 -11.52 -12.00
CA PRO A 267 -12.29 -10.75 -11.31
C PRO A 267 -11.99 -10.55 -9.83
N GLY A 268 -12.15 -9.34 -9.36
CA GLY A 268 -11.91 -8.98 -7.96
C GLY A 268 -10.43 -8.90 -7.56
N ALA A 269 -9.49 -8.95 -8.50
CA ALA A 269 -8.05 -8.92 -8.21
C ALA A 269 -7.64 -7.66 -7.44
N ILE A 270 -6.80 -7.87 -6.43
CA ILE A 270 -6.07 -6.83 -5.70
C ILE A 270 -4.58 -7.05 -5.98
N PRO A 271 -3.97 -6.34 -6.94
CA PRO A 271 -2.54 -6.39 -7.16
C PRO A 271 -1.80 -5.62 -6.06
N LEU A 272 -0.68 -6.19 -5.58
CA LEU A 272 0.33 -5.48 -4.81
C LEU A 272 1.40 -4.98 -5.76
N ILE A 273 1.56 -3.66 -5.86
CA ILE A 273 2.65 -2.98 -6.55
C ILE A 273 3.23 -1.86 -5.67
N HIS A 274 4.46 -1.43 -5.96
CA HIS A 274 5.12 -0.40 -5.18
C HIS A 274 5.32 0.88 -5.99
N ASN A 275 5.10 2.03 -5.35
CA ASN A 275 5.28 3.35 -5.96
C ASN A 275 6.74 3.67 -6.32
N VAL A 276 7.70 2.99 -5.71
CA VAL A 276 9.14 3.19 -5.92
C VAL A 276 9.66 2.52 -7.20
N SER A 277 8.85 1.72 -7.86
CA SER A 277 9.24 0.93 -9.04
C SER A 277 9.19 1.76 -10.32
N GLN A 278 10.34 1.92 -10.98
CA GLN A 278 10.41 2.51 -12.32
C GLN A 278 9.62 1.67 -13.34
N ALA A 279 9.71 0.35 -13.24
CA ALA A 279 8.99 -0.54 -14.15
C ALA A 279 7.47 -0.36 -14.06
N ASN A 280 6.93 -0.17 -12.84
CA ASN A 280 5.51 0.13 -12.64
C ASN A 280 5.14 1.49 -13.22
N HIS A 281 5.94 2.53 -12.94
CA HIS A 281 5.76 3.86 -13.50
C HIS A 281 5.65 3.80 -15.05
N ASP A 282 6.62 3.17 -15.69
CA ASP A 282 6.71 3.13 -17.15
C ASP A 282 5.61 2.26 -17.79
N ALA A 283 5.11 1.24 -17.09
CA ALA A 283 4.12 0.28 -17.60
C ALA A 283 2.67 0.65 -17.27
N LEU A 284 2.40 1.40 -16.21
CA LEU A 284 1.07 1.55 -15.60
C LEU A 284 0.00 1.94 -16.61
N LYS A 285 0.23 2.98 -17.42
CA LYS A 285 -0.74 3.43 -18.42
C LYS A 285 -1.12 2.33 -19.41
N THR A 286 -0.13 1.61 -19.92
CA THR A 286 -0.36 0.49 -20.84
C THR A 286 -1.13 -0.64 -20.19
N VAL A 287 -0.81 -0.98 -18.94
CA VAL A 287 -1.51 -2.00 -18.16
C VAL A 287 -2.99 -1.64 -18.00
N LEU A 288 -3.29 -0.41 -17.55
CA LEU A 288 -4.67 0.05 -17.35
C LEU A 288 -5.48 0.03 -18.66
N GLN A 289 -4.88 0.51 -19.74
CA GLN A 289 -5.52 0.52 -21.06
C GLN A 289 -5.77 -0.90 -21.59
N ASN A 290 -4.85 -1.83 -21.38
CA ASN A 290 -5.03 -3.21 -21.79
C ASN A 290 -6.14 -3.90 -20.99
N LEU A 291 -6.19 -3.69 -19.66
CA LEU A 291 -7.28 -4.20 -18.83
C LEU A 291 -8.65 -3.66 -19.25
N LYS A 292 -8.74 -2.36 -19.60
CA LYS A 292 -9.98 -1.78 -20.16
C LYS A 292 -10.39 -2.42 -21.49
N LYS A 293 -9.44 -2.73 -22.37
CA LYS A 293 -9.72 -3.46 -23.63
C LYS A 293 -10.24 -4.86 -23.37
N GLU A 294 -9.78 -5.52 -22.31
CA GLU A 294 -10.32 -6.81 -21.84
C GLU A 294 -11.68 -6.69 -21.15
N GLY A 295 -12.23 -5.47 -21.04
CA GLY A 295 -13.52 -5.18 -20.44
C GLY A 295 -13.49 -5.04 -18.92
N TYR A 296 -12.31 -4.83 -18.33
CA TYR A 296 -12.20 -4.55 -16.89
C TYR A 296 -12.57 -3.10 -16.57
N THR A 297 -13.27 -2.95 -15.47
CA THR A 297 -13.49 -1.69 -14.75
C THR A 297 -12.65 -1.68 -13.47
N PHE A 298 -12.56 -0.52 -12.83
CA PHE A 298 -11.79 -0.35 -11.60
C PHE A 298 -12.69 0.16 -10.47
N GLY A 299 -12.50 -0.39 -9.27
CA GLY A 299 -13.29 -0.06 -8.10
C GLY A 299 -12.43 0.39 -6.94
N THR A 300 -13.08 0.77 -5.85
CA THR A 300 -12.44 1.07 -4.56
C THR A 300 -12.64 -0.08 -3.59
N LEU A 301 -11.78 -0.18 -2.58
CA LEU A 301 -11.89 -1.23 -1.55
C LEU A 301 -13.19 -1.13 -0.73
N TYR A 302 -13.94 -0.02 -0.83
CA TYR A 302 -15.26 0.10 -0.22
C TYR A 302 -16.29 -0.88 -0.79
N ASP A 303 -16.06 -1.45 -1.98
CA ASP A 303 -16.87 -2.55 -2.52
C ASP A 303 -16.87 -3.82 -1.60
N LEU A 304 -15.91 -3.95 -0.67
CA LEU A 304 -15.91 -4.99 0.37
C LEU A 304 -16.96 -4.75 1.47
N GLN A 305 -17.51 -3.55 1.55
CA GLN A 305 -18.43 -3.11 2.61
C GLN A 305 -19.87 -2.95 2.10
N SER A 306 -20.07 -3.14 0.79
CA SER A 306 -21.38 -3.03 0.11
C SER A 306 -22.23 -4.30 0.24
#